data_7015c2a9e45101f4c4c25a99e7e64905
#
_entry.id   7015c2a9e45101f4c4c25a99e7e64905
#
_cell.length_a   1.000
_cell.length_b   1.000
_cell.length_c   1.000
_cell.angle_alpha   90.00
_cell.angle_beta   90.00
_cell.angle_gamma   90.00
#
_symmetry.space_group_name_H-M   'P 1'
#
loop_
_entity.id
_entity.type
_entity.pdbx_description
1 polymer ?
#
loop_
_entity_poly.entity_id
_entity_poly.type
_entity_poly.pdbx_seq_one_letter_code
_entity_poly.pdbx_strand_id
1 'polypeptide(L)'
;PECLDWVERESGWKKRKGKPGNGKAVRKGQVLKGFGMACSHYISGASKPVNWTGEPHATVKIKLDFDGSIVVLSGAADIGQGSTTILAQTVAEVLGLDLSRVRVVTGDSEVVPKDNGSYSSRVTFMVGNAAIDAAQNLKRVLTAAAARKLEARCHPAEPLTDHARAAV
;
A
#
# COMPACT_ATOMS: atom_id res chain seq x y z
N PRO A 1 1.50 -9.10 25.20
CA PRO A 1 1.61 -10.07 26.30
C PRO A 1 1.38 -11.49 25.80
N GLU A 2 0.21 -11.83 25.27
CA GLU A 2 -0.15 -13.21 24.91
C GLU A 2 0.82 -13.91 23.95
N CYS A 3 1.30 -13.20 22.91
CA CYS A 3 2.29 -13.74 21.98
C CYS A 3 3.63 -14.04 22.67
N LEU A 4 4.07 -13.19 23.59
CA LEU A 4 5.30 -13.39 24.35
C LEU A 4 5.16 -14.57 25.30
N ASP A 5 4.02 -14.69 25.99
CA ASP A 5 3.72 -15.78 26.90
C ASP A 5 3.67 -17.12 26.14
N TRP A 6 3.06 -17.08 24.95
CA TRP A 6 3.01 -18.26 24.09
C TRP A 6 4.42 -18.69 23.62
N VAL A 7 5.21 -17.75 23.10
CA VAL A 7 6.59 -18.01 22.65
C VAL A 7 7.46 -18.51 23.80
N GLU A 8 7.33 -17.93 24.99
CA GLU A 8 8.05 -18.37 26.18
C GLU A 8 7.73 -19.83 26.52
N ARG A 9 6.45 -20.20 26.53
CA ARG A 9 5.98 -21.54 26.83
C ARG A 9 6.45 -22.56 25.79
N GLU A 10 6.18 -22.29 24.50
CA GLU A 10 6.47 -23.24 23.42
C GLU A 10 7.98 -23.40 23.16
N SER A 11 8.75 -22.33 23.31
CA SER A 11 10.22 -22.41 23.18
C SER A 11 10.90 -23.05 24.39
N GLY A 12 10.22 -23.14 25.50
CA GLY A 12 10.82 -23.56 26.78
C GLY A 12 11.90 -22.59 27.26
N TRP A 13 11.74 -21.29 26.96
CA TRP A 13 12.71 -20.23 27.24
C TRP A 13 13.25 -20.26 28.67
N LYS A 14 12.38 -20.31 29.68
CA LYS A 14 12.79 -20.35 31.09
C LYS A 14 13.68 -21.56 31.45
N LYS A 15 13.43 -22.68 30.79
CA LYS A 15 14.22 -23.94 31.05
C LYS A 15 15.56 -23.92 30.30
N ARG A 16 15.62 -23.21 29.17
CA ARG A 16 16.78 -23.20 28.23
C ARG A 16 17.72 -22.03 28.49
N LYS A 17 17.23 -20.94 29.09
CA LYS A 17 18.05 -19.79 29.45
C LYS A 17 19.01 -20.18 30.55
N GLY A 18 20.22 -20.55 30.19
CA GLY A 18 21.31 -20.81 31.14
C GLY A 18 21.62 -19.56 31.98
N LYS A 19 22.08 -19.77 33.21
CA LYS A 19 22.59 -18.65 34.02
C LYS A 19 23.77 -18.00 33.27
N PRO A 20 23.84 -16.66 33.17
CA PRO A 20 24.99 -15.97 32.58
C PRO A 20 26.27 -16.41 33.33
N GLY A 21 27.27 -16.87 32.60
CA GLY A 21 28.56 -17.22 33.17
C GLY A 21 28.81 -18.69 33.51
N ASN A 22 27.82 -19.55 33.40
CA ASN A 22 27.99 -21.00 33.61
C ASN A 22 28.26 -21.76 32.29
N GLY A 23 29.07 -21.20 31.41
CA GLY A 23 29.54 -21.91 30.21
C GLY A 23 30.46 -23.05 30.66
N LYS A 24 29.97 -24.30 30.75
CA LYS A 24 30.86 -25.45 30.78
C LYS A 24 31.71 -25.44 29.53
N ALA A 25 33.02 -25.66 29.70
CA ALA A 25 33.95 -25.75 28.59
C ALA A 25 33.40 -26.67 27.50
N VAL A 26 33.24 -26.12 26.29
CA VAL A 26 32.71 -26.86 25.15
C VAL A 26 33.80 -27.81 24.65
N ARG A 27 33.50 -29.07 24.51
CA ARG A 27 34.42 -30.04 23.90
C ARG A 27 34.53 -29.75 22.41
N LYS A 28 35.75 -29.79 21.87
CA LYS A 28 36.03 -29.60 20.45
C LYS A 28 35.13 -30.53 19.61
N GLY A 29 34.35 -29.94 18.68
CA GLY A 29 33.45 -30.70 17.80
C GLY A 29 31.98 -30.76 18.26
N GLN A 30 31.60 -30.15 19.38
CA GLN A 30 30.19 -30.05 19.79
C GLN A 30 29.46 -28.88 19.12
N VAL A 31 28.29 -29.16 18.55
CA VAL A 31 27.39 -28.13 18.04
C VAL A 31 26.68 -27.44 19.20
N LEU A 32 26.89 -26.15 19.35
CA LEU A 32 26.18 -25.33 20.34
C LEU A 32 24.93 -24.76 19.71
N LYS A 33 23.84 -24.84 20.48
CA LYS A 33 22.57 -24.19 20.12
C LYS A 33 22.28 -23.10 21.14
N GLY A 34 22.11 -21.86 20.65
CA GLY A 34 21.68 -20.71 21.44
C GLY A 34 20.23 -20.33 21.12
N PHE A 35 19.57 -19.73 22.08
CA PHE A 35 18.25 -19.13 21.92
C PHE A 35 18.35 -17.64 22.17
N GLY A 36 17.79 -16.87 21.25
CA GLY A 36 17.63 -15.44 21.39
C GLY A 36 16.20 -15.03 21.09
N MET A 37 15.76 -13.94 21.66
CA MET A 37 14.49 -13.31 21.38
C MET A 37 14.72 -11.80 21.18
N ALA A 38 14.04 -11.24 20.22
CA ALA A 38 13.99 -9.80 20.00
C ALA A 38 12.55 -9.37 19.74
N CYS A 39 12.22 -8.16 20.13
CA CYS A 39 10.96 -7.52 19.82
C CYS A 39 11.22 -6.34 18.89
N SER A 40 10.33 -6.11 17.96
CA SER A 40 10.34 -4.92 17.13
C SER A 40 8.97 -4.28 17.12
N HIS A 41 8.95 -2.96 16.93
CA HIS A 41 7.73 -2.20 16.71
C HIS A 41 7.75 -1.63 15.31
N TYR A 42 6.59 -1.63 14.66
CA TYR A 42 6.45 -1.09 13.33
C TYR A 42 5.20 -0.21 13.25
N ILE A 43 5.36 0.99 12.71
CA ILE A 43 4.25 1.90 12.44
C ILE A 43 3.69 1.57 11.07
N SER A 44 2.44 1.09 11.03
CA SER A 44 1.74 0.79 9.78
C SER A 44 0.84 1.95 9.37
N GLY A 45 0.74 2.19 8.05
CA GLY A 45 -0.18 3.17 7.48
C GLY A 45 0.29 4.62 7.54
N ALA A 46 1.55 4.91 7.89
CA ALA A 46 2.12 6.26 7.95
C ALA A 46 1.26 7.24 8.74
N SER A 47 1.03 6.93 10.03
CA SER A 47 0.19 7.76 10.89
C SER A 47 0.58 9.24 10.86
N LYS A 48 -0.39 10.10 10.98
CA LYS A 48 -0.31 11.56 10.90
C LYS A 48 0.91 12.21 11.59
N PRO A 49 1.39 11.75 12.75
CA PRO A 49 2.55 12.35 13.41
C PRO A 49 3.89 12.14 12.71
N VAL A 50 4.01 11.15 11.80
CA VAL A 50 5.31 10.76 11.23
C VAL A 50 5.79 11.72 10.15
N ASN A 51 4.89 12.20 9.27
CA ASN A 51 5.25 13.07 8.15
C ASN A 51 4.14 14.10 7.85
N TRP A 52 3.78 14.90 8.83
CA TRP A 52 2.79 15.94 8.61
C TRP A 52 3.41 17.15 7.90
N THR A 53 3.16 17.26 6.60
CA THR A 53 3.65 18.38 5.78
C THR A 53 2.55 19.34 5.35
N GLY A 54 1.29 19.07 5.70
CA GLY A 54 0.12 19.80 5.17
C GLY A 54 -0.26 19.44 3.74
N GLU A 55 0.48 18.52 3.11
CA GLU A 55 0.25 18.06 1.75
C GLU A 55 -0.35 16.65 1.72
N PRO A 56 -1.04 16.25 0.64
CA PRO A 56 -1.50 14.88 0.48
C PRO A 56 -0.34 13.88 0.59
N HIS A 57 -0.57 12.80 1.32
CA HIS A 57 0.42 11.73 1.47
C HIS A 57 0.60 10.91 0.19
N ALA A 58 -0.41 10.87 -0.65
CA ALA A 58 -0.41 10.17 -1.92
C ALA A 58 -1.24 10.93 -2.94
N THR A 59 -0.76 10.97 -4.17
CA THR A 59 -1.48 11.54 -5.30
C THR A 59 -1.38 10.59 -6.48
N VAL A 60 -2.49 10.37 -7.16
CA VAL A 60 -2.54 9.58 -8.40
C VAL A 60 -3.19 10.42 -9.49
N LYS A 61 -2.58 10.42 -10.67
CA LYS A 61 -3.17 10.99 -11.88
C LYS A 61 -3.53 9.87 -12.84
N ILE A 62 -4.67 10.00 -13.50
CA ILE A 62 -5.11 9.03 -14.50
C ILE A 62 -5.34 9.75 -15.81
N LYS A 63 -4.78 9.19 -16.87
CA LYS A 63 -4.94 9.66 -18.25
C LYS A 63 -5.66 8.59 -19.06
N LEU A 64 -6.70 8.99 -19.79
CA LEU A 64 -7.26 8.20 -20.88
C LEU A 64 -6.45 8.46 -22.14
N ASP A 65 -5.94 7.42 -22.76
CA ASP A 65 -5.23 7.53 -24.03
C ASP A 65 -6.19 7.38 -25.24
N PHE A 66 -5.71 7.75 -26.43
CA PHE A 66 -6.54 7.78 -27.64
C PHE A 66 -7.05 6.41 -28.08
N ASP A 67 -6.34 5.35 -27.73
CA ASP A 67 -6.74 3.96 -28.01
C ASP A 67 -7.74 3.41 -26.99
N GLY A 68 -8.16 4.23 -26.02
CA GLY A 68 -9.03 3.83 -24.90
C GLY A 68 -8.31 3.09 -23.78
N SER A 69 -6.97 3.03 -23.79
CA SER A 69 -6.20 2.53 -22.66
C SER A 69 -6.07 3.58 -21.55
N ILE A 70 -5.76 3.12 -20.36
CA ILE A 70 -5.60 3.95 -19.17
C ILE A 70 -4.13 3.98 -18.76
N VAL A 71 -3.62 5.18 -18.52
CA VAL A 71 -2.30 5.40 -17.94
C VAL A 71 -2.46 5.95 -16.53
N VAL A 72 -1.96 5.23 -15.56
CA VAL A 72 -1.92 5.62 -14.15
C VAL A 72 -0.54 6.16 -13.83
N LEU A 73 -0.47 7.39 -13.35
CA LEU A 73 0.78 8.06 -12.96
C LEU A 73 0.83 8.13 -11.44
N SER A 74 1.84 7.51 -10.85
CA SER A 74 2.01 7.44 -9.40
C SER A 74 3.48 7.64 -9.01
N GLY A 75 3.72 8.46 -7.99
CA GLY A 75 5.04 8.64 -7.39
C GLY A 75 5.46 7.50 -6.46
N ALA A 76 4.58 6.55 -6.17
CA ALA A 76 4.90 5.41 -5.33
C ALA A 76 5.90 4.47 -6.02
N ALA A 77 7.06 4.28 -5.41
CA ALA A 77 8.08 3.38 -5.93
C ALA A 77 7.69 1.92 -5.67
N ASP A 78 7.86 1.09 -6.69
CA ASP A 78 7.82 -0.36 -6.53
C ASP A 78 9.24 -0.85 -6.16
N ILE A 79 9.37 -1.37 -4.94
CA ILE A 79 10.62 -1.90 -4.39
C ILE A 79 10.59 -3.44 -4.27
N GLY A 80 9.75 -4.06 -5.10
CA GLY A 80 9.52 -5.51 -5.11
C GLY A 80 8.23 -5.96 -4.44
N GLN A 81 7.43 -5.02 -3.88
CA GLN A 81 6.16 -5.34 -3.21
C GLN A 81 4.95 -5.41 -4.17
N GLY A 82 5.12 -5.13 -5.47
CA GLY A 82 4.07 -5.25 -6.46
C GLY A 82 3.07 -4.10 -6.48
N SER A 83 3.45 -2.91 -6.06
CA SER A 83 2.57 -1.73 -6.03
C SER A 83 2.04 -1.35 -7.41
N THR A 84 2.84 -1.48 -8.45
CA THR A 84 2.39 -1.22 -9.83
C THR A 84 1.25 -2.15 -10.24
N THR A 85 1.34 -3.43 -9.88
CA THR A 85 0.28 -4.41 -10.15
C THR A 85 -0.99 -4.09 -9.38
N ILE A 86 -0.88 -3.79 -8.09
CA ILE A 86 -2.03 -3.43 -7.24
C ILE A 86 -2.73 -2.18 -7.76
N LEU A 87 -1.99 -1.16 -8.18
CA LEU A 87 -2.59 0.07 -8.72
C LEU A 87 -3.31 -0.18 -10.04
N ALA A 88 -2.73 -1.00 -10.93
CA ALA A 88 -3.38 -1.38 -12.17
C ALA A 88 -4.69 -2.15 -11.91
N GLN A 89 -4.67 -3.13 -11.00
CA GLN A 89 -5.86 -3.90 -10.62
C GLN A 89 -6.94 -3.01 -10.01
N THR A 90 -6.56 -2.11 -9.10
CA THR A 90 -7.48 -1.18 -8.46
C THR A 90 -8.20 -0.30 -9.48
N VAL A 91 -7.46 0.28 -10.42
CA VAL A 91 -8.05 1.16 -11.45
C VAL A 91 -8.89 0.37 -12.45
N ALA A 92 -8.42 -0.82 -12.86
CA ALA A 92 -9.16 -1.70 -13.75
C ALA A 92 -10.52 -2.10 -13.16
N GLU A 93 -10.55 -2.47 -11.88
CA GLU A 93 -11.78 -2.83 -11.14
C GLU A 93 -12.77 -1.67 -11.09
N VAL A 94 -12.33 -0.46 -10.70
CA VAL A 94 -13.20 0.71 -10.61
C VAL A 94 -13.79 1.10 -11.96
N LEU A 95 -12.98 1.02 -13.02
CA LEU A 95 -13.42 1.39 -14.37
C LEU A 95 -14.19 0.28 -15.09
N GLY A 96 -14.10 -0.97 -14.62
CA GLY A 96 -14.68 -2.13 -15.30
C GLY A 96 -13.93 -2.51 -16.57
N LEU A 97 -12.59 -2.44 -16.55
CA LEU A 97 -11.72 -2.71 -17.69
C LEU A 97 -10.90 -3.99 -17.49
N ASP A 98 -10.48 -4.59 -18.60
CA ASP A 98 -9.46 -5.62 -18.54
C ASP A 98 -8.12 -5.03 -18.06
N LEU A 99 -7.38 -5.79 -17.25
CA LEU A 99 -6.11 -5.36 -16.69
C LEU A 99 -5.07 -4.97 -17.75
N SER A 100 -5.11 -5.63 -18.91
CA SER A 100 -4.23 -5.35 -20.05
C SER A 100 -4.42 -3.94 -20.64
N ARG A 101 -5.56 -3.30 -20.33
CA ARG A 101 -5.87 -1.93 -20.76
C ARG A 101 -5.32 -0.86 -19.81
N VAL A 102 -4.71 -1.25 -18.67
CA VAL A 102 -4.22 -0.32 -17.66
C VAL A 102 -2.70 -0.43 -17.54
N ARG A 103 -2.01 0.67 -17.77
CA ARG A 103 -0.56 0.79 -17.60
C ARG A 103 -0.25 1.73 -16.46
N VAL A 104 0.68 1.36 -15.60
CA VAL A 104 1.18 2.19 -14.50
C VAL A 104 2.57 2.72 -14.84
N VAL A 105 2.76 4.01 -14.66
CA VAL A 105 4.06 4.70 -14.81
C VAL A 105 4.48 5.23 -13.47
N THR A 106 5.69 4.86 -13.07
CA THR A 106 6.35 5.28 -11.82
C THR A 106 7.80 5.66 -12.11
N GLY A 107 8.47 6.30 -11.15
CA GLY A 107 9.91 6.53 -11.22
C GLY A 107 10.39 7.71 -12.07
N ASP A 108 9.49 8.40 -12.73
CA ASP A 108 9.81 9.60 -13.52
C ASP A 108 9.25 10.85 -12.81
N SER A 109 10.11 11.57 -12.11
CA SER A 109 9.73 12.74 -11.32
C SER A 109 9.22 13.93 -12.12
N GLU A 110 9.44 13.95 -13.43
CA GLU A 110 8.90 15.02 -14.31
C GLU A 110 7.43 14.78 -14.64
N VAL A 111 7.00 13.52 -14.62
CA VAL A 111 5.67 13.10 -15.08
C VAL A 111 4.75 12.71 -13.93
N VAL A 112 5.28 11.97 -12.97
CA VAL A 112 4.46 11.44 -11.86
C VAL A 112 4.26 12.48 -10.76
N PRO A 113 3.11 12.43 -10.06
CA PRO A 113 2.87 13.30 -8.92
C PRO A 113 3.76 12.92 -7.73
N LYS A 114 3.93 13.87 -6.81
CA LYS A 114 4.63 13.63 -5.54
C LYS A 114 3.97 12.49 -4.75
N ASP A 115 4.81 11.67 -4.15
CA ASP A 115 4.45 10.68 -3.15
C ASP A 115 5.46 10.69 -2.01
N ASN A 116 5.02 10.37 -0.81
CA ASN A 116 5.90 10.39 0.37
C ASN A 116 6.77 9.13 0.51
N GLY A 117 6.64 8.16 -0.38
CA GLY A 117 7.48 6.98 -0.45
C GLY A 117 6.82 5.68 0.03
N SER A 118 7.46 4.56 -0.33
CA SER A 118 6.98 3.21 -0.04
C SER A 118 7.52 2.73 1.30
N TYR A 119 6.91 3.14 2.39
CA TYR A 119 7.26 2.78 3.77
C TYR A 119 5.99 2.54 4.61
N SER A 120 6.14 2.03 5.82
CA SER A 120 5.05 1.81 6.80
C SER A 120 3.84 1.05 6.25
N SER A 121 4.03 0.18 5.28
CA SER A 121 2.94 -0.58 4.61
C SER A 121 1.79 0.32 4.13
N ARG A 122 2.09 1.55 3.70
CA ARG A 122 1.09 2.56 3.37
C ARG A 122 0.58 2.51 1.93
N VAL A 123 1.36 1.95 1.00
CA VAL A 123 1.10 2.13 -0.45
C VAL A 123 -0.28 1.61 -0.84
N THR A 124 -0.58 0.36 -0.55
CA THR A 124 -1.89 -0.22 -0.91
C THR A 124 -3.04 0.56 -0.29
N PHE A 125 -2.91 0.98 0.96
CA PHE A 125 -3.95 1.73 1.65
C PHE A 125 -4.06 3.17 1.12
N MET A 126 -3.00 3.95 1.14
CA MET A 126 -3.08 5.38 0.82
C MET A 126 -3.07 5.64 -0.68
N VAL A 127 -2.11 5.05 -1.41
CA VAL A 127 -2.02 5.25 -2.86
C VAL A 127 -3.15 4.51 -3.58
N GLY A 128 -3.57 3.36 -3.05
CA GLY A 128 -4.73 2.63 -3.55
C GLY A 128 -6.02 3.45 -3.43
N ASN A 129 -6.27 4.11 -2.30
CA ASN A 129 -7.42 5.01 -2.15
C ASN A 129 -7.34 6.22 -3.09
N ALA A 130 -6.16 6.82 -3.26
CA ALA A 130 -5.96 7.89 -4.23
C ALA A 130 -6.22 7.42 -5.68
N ALA A 131 -5.86 6.18 -6.00
CA ALA A 131 -6.14 5.57 -7.30
C ALA A 131 -7.65 5.31 -7.51
N ILE A 132 -8.36 4.85 -6.46
CA ILE A 132 -9.82 4.70 -6.49
C ILE A 132 -10.50 6.04 -6.75
N ASP A 133 -10.13 7.08 -6.00
CA ASP A 133 -10.71 8.42 -6.17
C ASP A 133 -10.46 8.96 -7.59
N ALA A 134 -9.23 8.87 -8.08
CA ALA A 134 -8.88 9.30 -9.43
C ALA A 134 -9.66 8.53 -10.51
N ALA A 135 -9.82 7.22 -10.36
CA ALA A 135 -10.58 6.38 -11.28
C ALA A 135 -12.08 6.71 -11.26
N GLN A 136 -12.66 6.93 -10.09
CA GLN A 136 -14.05 7.36 -9.95
C GLN A 136 -14.28 8.75 -10.55
N ASN A 137 -13.33 9.67 -10.39
CA ASN A 137 -13.38 10.99 -11.03
C ASN A 137 -13.38 10.86 -12.55
N LEU A 138 -12.48 10.05 -13.11
CA LEU A 138 -12.46 9.77 -14.55
C LEU A 138 -13.76 9.14 -15.01
N LYS A 139 -14.28 8.13 -14.30
CA LYS A 139 -15.55 7.47 -14.63
C LYS A 139 -16.71 8.47 -14.71
N ARG A 140 -16.79 9.40 -13.73
CA ARG A 140 -17.82 10.47 -13.77
C ARG A 140 -17.72 11.35 -15.01
N VAL A 141 -16.49 11.77 -15.37
CA VAL A 141 -16.26 12.60 -16.56
C VAL A 141 -16.66 11.86 -17.84
N LEU A 142 -16.26 10.59 -17.96
CA LEU A 142 -16.59 9.76 -19.12
C LEU A 142 -18.09 9.50 -19.23
N THR A 143 -18.73 9.19 -18.11
CA THR A 143 -20.18 8.97 -18.07
C THR A 143 -20.95 10.23 -18.49
N ALA A 144 -20.56 11.39 -17.97
CA ALA A 144 -21.17 12.67 -18.35
C ALA A 144 -20.96 13.01 -19.84
N ALA A 145 -19.78 12.72 -20.38
CA ALA A 145 -19.50 12.92 -21.80
C ALA A 145 -20.32 11.97 -22.68
N ALA A 146 -20.40 10.70 -22.29
CA ALA A 146 -21.21 9.71 -23.00
C ALA A 146 -22.70 10.06 -22.97
N ALA A 147 -23.22 10.49 -21.83
CA ALA A 147 -24.62 10.92 -21.70
C ALA A 147 -24.95 12.06 -22.66
N ARG A 148 -24.10 13.08 -22.72
CA ARG A 148 -24.28 14.20 -23.66
C ARG A 148 -24.27 13.75 -25.12
N LYS A 149 -23.34 12.85 -25.46
CA LYS A 149 -23.20 12.35 -26.86
C LYS A 149 -24.33 11.40 -27.26
N LEU A 150 -24.85 10.64 -26.32
CA LEU A 150 -25.90 9.63 -26.57
C LEU A 150 -27.30 10.15 -26.27
N GLU A 151 -27.44 11.41 -25.84
CA GLU A 151 -28.71 11.99 -25.37
C GLU A 151 -29.39 11.14 -24.27
N ALA A 152 -28.57 10.37 -23.55
CA ALA A 152 -29.05 9.47 -22.51
C ALA A 152 -29.12 10.20 -21.17
N ARG A 153 -30.15 9.87 -20.37
CA ARG A 153 -30.22 10.35 -18.98
C ARG A 153 -29.20 9.61 -18.13
N CYS A 154 -28.23 10.33 -17.57
CA CYS A 154 -27.35 9.80 -16.56
C CYS A 154 -27.98 9.91 -15.17
N HIS A 155 -28.00 8.81 -14.41
CA HIS A 155 -28.09 8.92 -12.97
C HIS A 155 -26.77 9.46 -12.44
N PRO A 156 -26.78 10.56 -11.65
CA PRO A 156 -25.55 11.00 -11.00
C PRO A 156 -25.06 9.86 -10.09
N ALA A 157 -23.76 9.52 -10.21
CA ALA A 157 -23.14 8.63 -9.24
C ALA A 157 -23.28 9.26 -7.84
N GLU A 158 -23.67 8.49 -6.84
CA GLU A 158 -23.75 8.99 -5.47
C GLU A 158 -22.41 9.64 -5.07
N PRO A 159 -22.47 10.82 -4.44
CA PRO A 159 -21.25 11.45 -3.94
C PRO A 159 -20.61 10.53 -2.90
N LEU A 160 -19.29 10.38 -2.98
CA LEU A 160 -18.52 9.68 -1.94
C LEU A 160 -18.90 10.26 -0.59
N THR A 161 -19.29 9.39 0.33
CA THR A 161 -19.55 9.77 1.72
C THR A 161 -18.30 10.41 2.32
N ASP A 162 -18.50 11.41 3.19
CA ASP A 162 -17.42 12.21 3.81
C ASP A 162 -16.34 11.38 4.53
N HIS A 163 -16.60 10.09 4.76
CA HIS A 163 -15.62 9.16 5.35
C HIS A 163 -14.39 8.89 4.48
N ALA A 164 -14.52 9.01 3.15
CA ALA A 164 -13.37 8.85 2.24
C ALA A 164 -12.49 10.11 2.17
N ARG A 165 -13.03 11.29 2.51
CA ARG A 165 -12.29 12.56 2.51
C ARG A 165 -11.43 12.76 3.76
N ALA A 166 -11.75 12.11 4.87
CA ALA A 166 -11.02 12.22 6.13
C ALA A 166 -9.80 11.29 6.24
N ALA A 167 -9.62 10.36 5.29
CA ALA A 167 -8.53 9.38 5.27
C ALA A 167 -7.38 9.75 4.31
N VAL A 168 -7.42 10.94 3.69
CA VAL A 168 -6.38 11.43 2.77
C VAL A 168 -5.60 12.58 3.37
#